data_755d5ce32572c17a28bd3a7e80cb1ae5
#
_entry.id   755d5ce32572c17a28bd3a7e80cb1ae5
#
_cell.length_a   1.000
_cell.length_b   1.000
_cell.length_c   1.000
_cell.angle_alpha   90.00
_cell.angle_beta   90.00
_cell.angle_gamma   90.00
#
_symmetry.space_group_name_H-M   'P 1'
#
loop_
_entity.id
_entity.type
_entity.pdbx_description
1 polymer ?
#
loop_
_entity_poly.entity_id
_entity_poly.type
_entity_poly.pdbx_seq_one_letter_code
_entity_poly.pdbx_strand_id
1 'polypeptide(L)'
;MTEACATADQSWIHAVRRAGLAALAVVLLAAIGAMVVPSPGSAAPAQRASAAPARLPLAAQAPVSRALGRDDVSYWARRSAGGLQAVNRAQRLRAQFDRGGVLVSSGGVWLGLSLRAFGYGAALEPLAVVAARVAANQVAYVHAGVSEWYANGPLGLEQGFTVPAASAARHAGPLTLELGLSGDARGRLLPGADGVVYTGAGGALAYQGLVAADARGRALPAWIELRGRDLLLRVVAGGASHPIRVDLFV
;
A
#
# COMPACT_ATOMS: atom_id res chain seq x y z
N MET A 1 24.70 -16.10 -23.33
CA MET A 1 23.36 -15.43 -23.23
C MET A 1 22.78 -15.50 -21.81
N THR A 2 23.59 -15.34 -20.75
CA THR A 2 23.18 -15.55 -19.35
C THR A 2 23.41 -14.32 -18.44
N GLU A 3 23.96 -13.22 -18.94
CA GLU A 3 24.27 -12.04 -18.11
C GLU A 3 23.22 -10.90 -18.15
N ALA A 4 22.28 -10.92 -19.08
CA ALA A 4 21.27 -9.85 -19.20
C ALA A 4 20.10 -9.96 -18.19
N CYS A 5 19.96 -11.09 -17.49
CA CYS A 5 18.84 -11.31 -16.57
C CYS A 5 19.10 -10.82 -15.13
N ALA A 6 20.36 -10.63 -14.74
CA ALA A 6 20.74 -10.24 -13.38
C ALA A 6 20.63 -8.73 -13.11
N THR A 7 20.76 -7.88 -14.13
CA THR A 7 20.77 -6.41 -13.96
C THR A 7 19.37 -5.78 -13.85
N ALA A 8 18.33 -6.45 -14.32
CA ALA A 8 16.95 -5.95 -14.20
C ALA A 8 16.36 -6.08 -12.78
N ASP A 9 16.95 -6.95 -11.96
CA ASP A 9 16.39 -7.29 -10.63
C ASP A 9 16.73 -6.27 -9.52
N GLN A 10 17.73 -5.43 -9.74
CA GLN A 10 18.12 -4.44 -8.71
C GLN A 10 17.51 -3.04 -8.92
N SER A 11 17.01 -2.71 -10.10
CA SER A 11 16.49 -1.37 -10.41
C SER A 11 15.21 -1.02 -9.64
N TRP A 12 14.36 -1.97 -9.34
CA TRP A 12 13.13 -1.74 -8.59
C TRP A 12 13.41 -1.47 -7.09
N ILE A 13 14.46 -2.10 -6.52
CA ILE A 13 14.90 -1.85 -5.13
C ILE A 13 15.37 -0.40 -4.99
N HIS A 14 16.07 0.13 -6.00
CA HIS A 14 16.53 1.51 -6.01
C HIS A 14 15.39 2.52 -6.23
N ALA A 15 14.38 2.17 -7.01
CA ALA A 15 13.19 3.01 -7.20
C ALA A 15 12.37 3.12 -5.89
N VAL A 16 12.22 2.01 -5.17
CA VAL A 16 11.55 1.99 -3.85
C VAL A 16 12.39 2.74 -2.80
N ARG A 17 13.73 2.62 -2.82
CA ARG A 17 14.62 3.31 -1.88
C ARG A 17 14.65 4.83 -2.09
N ARG A 18 14.71 5.34 -3.34
CA ARG A 18 14.74 6.78 -3.62
C ARG A 18 13.45 7.49 -3.23
N ALA A 19 12.32 6.81 -3.30
CA ALA A 19 11.04 7.38 -2.90
C ALA A 19 10.86 7.47 -1.37
N GLY A 20 11.54 6.62 -0.59
CA GLY A 20 11.51 6.66 0.88
C GLY A 20 12.36 7.78 1.49
N LEU A 21 13.48 8.14 0.84
CA LEU A 21 14.42 9.14 1.38
C LEU A 21 13.94 10.59 1.21
N ALA A 22 13.17 10.89 0.17
CA ALA A 22 12.64 12.24 -0.04
C ALA A 22 11.55 12.64 0.96
N ALA A 23 10.80 11.67 1.50
CA ALA A 23 9.77 11.92 2.50
C ALA A 23 10.34 12.14 3.92
N LEU A 24 11.55 11.61 4.21
CA LEU A 24 12.15 11.72 5.54
C LEU A 24 12.77 13.10 5.81
N ALA A 25 13.21 13.80 4.77
CA ALA A 25 13.89 15.09 4.91
C ALA A 25 12.97 16.25 5.35
N VAL A 26 11.67 16.16 5.11
CA VAL A 26 10.70 17.23 5.44
C VAL A 26 10.22 17.16 6.90
N VAL A 27 10.30 15.99 7.54
CA VAL A 27 9.80 15.80 8.92
C VAL A 27 10.86 16.16 9.98
N LEU A 28 12.16 16.21 9.62
CA LEU A 28 13.23 16.46 10.60
C LEU A 28 13.46 17.94 10.92
N LEU A 29 12.92 18.87 10.16
CA LEU A 29 13.16 20.33 10.34
C LEU A 29 12.17 21.03 11.29
N ALA A 30 11.15 20.37 11.78
CA ALA A 30 10.14 20.96 12.67
C ALA A 30 10.33 20.66 14.18
N ALA A 31 11.40 19.95 14.58
CA ALA A 31 11.59 19.48 15.95
C ALA A 31 12.76 20.12 16.73
N ILE A 32 13.32 21.23 16.25
CA ILE A 32 14.38 21.94 16.99
C ILE A 32 13.80 23.23 17.57
N GLY A 33 13.21 23.09 18.75
CA GLY A 33 12.73 24.25 19.54
C GLY A 33 12.28 23.82 20.91
N ALA A 34 13.22 23.60 21.83
CA ALA A 34 13.19 23.84 23.28
C ALA A 34 14.17 22.91 24.00
N MET A 35 15.41 23.33 24.15
CA MET A 35 16.33 22.74 25.13
C MET A 35 15.94 23.25 26.51
N VAL A 36 15.32 22.37 27.32
CA VAL A 36 15.28 22.49 28.77
C VAL A 36 16.29 21.47 29.32
N VAL A 37 17.32 21.94 29.99
CA VAL A 37 18.33 21.10 30.65
C VAL A 37 17.73 20.59 31.96
N PRO A 38 17.57 19.28 32.18
CA PRO A 38 17.25 18.74 33.50
C PRO A 38 18.51 18.24 34.21
N SER A 39 18.59 18.51 35.52
CA SER A 39 19.57 18.06 36.48
C SER A 39 19.61 16.53 36.60
N PRO A 40 20.77 15.91 37.03
CA PRO A 40 20.92 14.46 37.06
C PRO A 40 20.19 13.88 38.30
N GLY A 41 19.05 13.27 38.09
CA GLY A 41 18.33 12.49 39.06
C GLY A 41 17.87 11.16 38.47
N SER A 42 18.40 10.07 39.03
CA SER A 42 17.95 8.67 38.97
C SER A 42 17.27 8.19 37.69
N ALA A 43 18.00 7.48 36.84
CA ALA A 43 17.48 6.82 35.65
C ALA A 43 16.57 5.64 36.01
N ALA A 44 15.26 5.86 35.95
CA ALA A 44 14.32 4.79 35.74
C ALA A 44 14.48 4.30 34.25
N PRO A 45 14.32 2.98 33.96
CA PRO A 45 14.46 2.48 32.61
C PRO A 45 13.43 3.19 31.73
N ALA A 46 13.92 3.95 30.75
CA ALA A 46 13.09 4.61 29.77
C ALA A 46 12.29 3.55 29.01
N GLN A 47 11.03 3.37 29.38
CA GLN A 47 10.04 2.76 28.51
C GLN A 47 10.02 3.62 27.26
N ARG A 48 10.58 3.06 26.17
CA ARG A 48 10.40 3.63 24.84
C ARG A 48 8.90 3.67 24.58
N ALA A 49 8.28 4.82 24.79
CA ALA A 49 6.94 5.09 24.34
C ALA A 49 6.97 5.00 22.82
N SER A 50 6.64 3.83 22.28
CA SER A 50 6.32 3.69 20.87
C SER A 50 5.16 4.63 20.60
N ALA A 51 5.45 5.82 20.08
CA ALA A 51 4.40 6.71 19.59
C ALA A 51 3.59 5.92 18.56
N ALA A 52 2.35 5.56 18.92
CA ALA A 52 1.51 4.77 18.04
C ALA A 52 1.35 5.54 16.71
N PRO A 53 1.66 4.95 15.56
CA PRO A 53 1.61 5.64 14.27
C PRO A 53 0.25 6.29 13.98
N ALA A 54 -0.82 5.76 14.56
CA ALA A 54 -2.18 6.29 14.45
C ALA A 54 -2.37 7.72 15.02
N ARG A 55 -1.42 8.23 15.80
CA ARG A 55 -1.45 9.62 16.32
C ARG A 55 -0.76 10.64 15.42
N LEU A 56 -0.15 10.18 14.32
CA LEU A 56 0.49 11.06 13.35
C LEU A 56 -0.54 11.68 12.39
N PRO A 57 -0.23 12.81 11.73
CA PRO A 57 -0.99 13.31 10.60
C PRO A 57 -1.16 12.21 9.54
N LEU A 58 -2.34 12.12 8.92
CA LEU A 58 -2.67 11.05 7.96
C LEU A 58 -1.59 10.85 6.89
N ALA A 59 -1.07 11.94 6.33
CA ALA A 59 -0.01 11.87 5.31
C ALA A 59 1.30 11.22 5.81
N ALA A 60 1.55 11.21 7.11
CA ALA A 60 2.75 10.59 7.71
C ALA A 60 2.52 9.15 8.17
N GLN A 61 1.28 8.73 8.34
CA GLN A 61 0.95 7.41 8.90
C GLN A 61 1.50 6.27 8.05
N ALA A 62 1.22 6.27 6.75
CA ALA A 62 1.63 5.23 5.83
C ALA A 62 3.16 5.12 5.69
N PRO A 63 3.92 6.20 5.41
CA PRO A 63 5.38 6.14 5.36
C PRO A 63 6.03 5.65 6.66
N VAL A 64 5.51 6.09 7.82
CA VAL A 64 6.04 5.68 9.13
C VAL A 64 5.73 4.22 9.42
N SER A 65 4.49 3.75 9.17
CA SER A 65 4.12 2.35 9.32
C SER A 65 4.99 1.44 8.46
N ARG A 66 5.24 1.81 7.22
CA ARG A 66 6.14 1.10 6.29
C ARG A 66 7.56 1.02 6.82
N ALA A 67 8.11 2.12 7.31
CA ALA A 67 9.46 2.18 7.85
C ALA A 67 9.61 1.28 9.08
N LEU A 68 8.68 1.39 10.05
CA LEU A 68 8.66 0.55 11.24
C LEU A 68 8.52 -0.94 10.91
N GLY A 69 7.66 -1.27 9.94
CA GLY A 69 7.50 -2.66 9.48
C GLY A 69 8.75 -3.20 8.78
N ARG A 70 9.53 -2.36 8.09
CA ARG A 70 10.80 -2.77 7.49
C ARG A 70 11.86 -3.05 8.55
N ASP A 71 11.87 -2.31 9.63
CA ASP A 71 12.90 -2.40 10.69
C ASP A 71 12.57 -3.50 11.71
N ASP A 72 11.34 -4.05 11.68
CA ASP A 72 10.93 -5.17 12.55
C ASP A 72 10.61 -6.42 11.71
N VAL A 73 11.43 -7.46 11.87
CA VAL A 73 11.34 -8.74 11.16
C VAL A 73 10.02 -9.49 11.38
N SER A 74 9.23 -9.13 12.40
CA SER A 74 7.92 -9.72 12.68
C SER A 74 6.88 -9.35 11.60
N TYR A 75 7.09 -8.23 10.88
CA TYR A 75 6.25 -7.80 9.76
C TYR A 75 6.74 -8.29 8.39
N TRP A 76 7.88 -8.96 8.32
CA TRP A 76 8.44 -9.38 7.04
C TRP A 76 7.63 -10.47 6.38
N ALA A 77 7.47 -10.36 5.08
CA ALA A 77 6.87 -11.42 4.27
C ALA A 77 7.90 -12.54 4.05
N ARG A 78 7.44 -13.78 4.15
CA ARG A 78 8.27 -14.99 4.08
C ARG A 78 7.72 -15.97 3.07
N ARG A 79 8.56 -16.83 2.52
CA ARG A 79 8.11 -17.94 1.69
C ARG A 79 7.30 -18.94 2.51
N SER A 80 6.24 -19.45 1.91
CA SER A 80 5.37 -20.50 2.44
C SER A 80 5.05 -21.51 1.33
N ALA A 81 4.38 -22.60 1.65
CA ALA A 81 3.99 -23.62 0.68
C ALA A 81 3.08 -23.09 -0.44
N GLY A 82 2.28 -22.04 -0.16
CA GLY A 82 1.35 -21.43 -1.13
C GLY A 82 1.85 -20.13 -1.76
N GLY A 83 3.14 -19.79 -1.64
CA GLY A 83 3.68 -18.54 -2.18
C GLY A 83 4.42 -17.71 -1.12
N LEU A 84 4.03 -16.46 -0.93
CA LEU A 84 4.56 -15.59 0.13
C LEU A 84 3.48 -15.36 1.19
N GLN A 85 3.89 -15.19 2.44
CA GLN A 85 2.99 -14.91 3.56
C GLN A 85 3.54 -13.78 4.41
N ALA A 86 2.65 -12.84 4.80
CA ALA A 86 2.91 -11.86 5.83
C ALA A 86 1.88 -12.02 6.96
N VAL A 87 2.34 -11.83 8.21
CA VAL A 87 1.48 -11.86 9.40
C VAL A 87 1.57 -10.53 10.10
N ASN A 88 0.42 -9.97 10.46
CA ASN A 88 0.32 -8.77 11.27
C ASN A 88 -0.42 -9.10 12.56
N ARG A 89 0.34 -9.33 13.62
CA ARG A 89 -0.23 -9.70 14.93
C ARG A 89 -0.95 -8.52 15.57
N ALA A 90 -0.44 -7.30 15.39
CA ALA A 90 -1.03 -6.09 15.95
C ALA A 90 -2.45 -5.84 15.43
N GLN A 91 -2.67 -6.11 14.15
CA GLN A 91 -3.96 -5.95 13.47
C GLN A 91 -4.73 -7.27 13.30
N ARG A 92 -4.17 -8.39 13.78
CA ARG A 92 -4.73 -9.75 13.63
C ARG A 92 -4.99 -10.13 12.18
N LEU A 93 -4.12 -9.66 11.25
CA LEU A 93 -4.20 -9.93 9.82
C LEU A 93 -3.20 -11.00 9.41
N ARG A 94 -3.59 -11.77 8.40
CA ARG A 94 -2.72 -12.65 7.63
C ARG A 94 -2.92 -12.37 6.16
N ALA A 95 -1.84 -12.20 5.42
CA ALA A 95 -1.86 -12.03 3.98
C ALA A 95 -1.08 -13.17 3.31
N GLN A 96 -1.64 -13.76 2.27
CA GLN A 96 -1.00 -14.73 1.40
C GLN A 96 -0.94 -14.15 -0.01
N PHE A 97 0.22 -14.22 -0.64
CA PHE A 97 0.48 -13.67 -1.96
C PHE A 97 0.89 -14.79 -2.90
N ASP A 98 0.21 -14.88 -4.02
CA ASP A 98 0.53 -15.80 -5.10
C ASP A 98 0.46 -15.07 -6.46
N ARG A 99 0.38 -15.81 -7.56
CA ARG A 99 0.22 -15.19 -8.89
C ARG A 99 -1.18 -14.60 -9.12
N GLY A 100 -2.17 -15.01 -8.35
CA GLY A 100 -3.54 -14.53 -8.44
C GLY A 100 -3.78 -13.22 -7.69
N GLY A 101 -2.81 -12.75 -6.91
CA GLY A 101 -2.93 -11.53 -6.10
C GLY A 101 -2.71 -11.80 -4.61
N VAL A 102 -3.48 -11.14 -3.75
CA VAL A 102 -3.41 -11.29 -2.30
C VAL A 102 -4.71 -11.84 -1.73
N LEU A 103 -4.59 -12.76 -0.78
CA LEU A 103 -5.67 -13.19 0.09
C LEU A 103 -5.41 -12.67 1.50
N VAL A 104 -6.25 -11.75 1.98
CA VAL A 104 -6.17 -11.21 3.34
C VAL A 104 -7.25 -11.84 4.21
N SER A 105 -6.88 -12.23 5.43
CA SER A 105 -7.81 -12.81 6.38
C SER A 105 -7.64 -12.22 7.79
N SER A 106 -8.78 -12.11 8.51
CA SER A 106 -8.84 -11.75 9.93
C SER A 106 -10.06 -12.42 10.56
N GLY A 107 -9.84 -13.13 11.67
CA GLY A 107 -10.92 -13.92 12.29
C GLY A 107 -11.43 -15.00 11.34
N GLY A 108 -12.68 -15.00 10.99
CA GLY A 108 -13.29 -15.90 10.01
C GLY A 108 -13.60 -15.23 8.67
N VAL A 109 -13.15 -13.99 8.46
CA VAL A 109 -13.37 -13.24 7.22
C VAL A 109 -12.14 -13.31 6.35
N TRP A 110 -12.33 -13.48 5.04
CA TRP A 110 -11.27 -13.43 4.06
C TRP A 110 -11.70 -12.65 2.81
N LEU A 111 -10.73 -11.93 2.23
CA LEU A 111 -10.89 -11.09 1.07
C LEU A 111 -9.71 -11.32 0.13
N GLY A 112 -9.98 -11.78 -1.07
CA GLY A 112 -9.00 -11.84 -2.14
C GLY A 112 -9.09 -10.61 -3.02
N LEU A 113 -7.94 -10.03 -3.36
CA LEU A 113 -7.78 -8.88 -4.24
C LEU A 113 -6.81 -9.25 -5.35
N SER A 114 -7.20 -8.96 -6.59
CA SER A 114 -6.39 -9.23 -7.79
C SER A 114 -6.50 -8.04 -8.75
N LEU A 115 -5.41 -7.35 -9.00
CA LEU A 115 -5.37 -6.27 -9.99
C LEU A 115 -5.52 -6.89 -11.40
N ARG A 116 -6.63 -6.60 -12.07
CA ARG A 116 -7.01 -7.23 -13.35
C ARG A 116 -6.78 -6.35 -14.55
N ALA A 117 -7.06 -5.06 -14.40
CA ALA A 117 -6.95 -4.11 -15.49
C ALA A 117 -6.61 -2.72 -14.97
N PHE A 118 -6.04 -1.91 -15.84
CA PHE A 118 -5.76 -0.52 -15.55
C PHE A 118 -5.89 0.32 -16.82
N GLY A 119 -6.26 1.59 -16.67
CA GLY A 119 -6.43 2.49 -17.81
C GLY A 119 -7.10 3.79 -17.42
N TYR A 120 -7.83 4.42 -18.37
CA TYR A 120 -8.51 5.69 -18.15
C TYR A 120 -9.98 5.62 -18.57
N GLY A 121 -10.87 6.14 -17.73
CA GLY A 121 -12.30 6.11 -17.96
C GLY A 121 -12.85 4.69 -18.09
N ALA A 122 -13.39 4.35 -19.24
CA ALA A 122 -13.88 3.01 -19.59
C ALA A 122 -12.86 2.18 -20.39
N ALA A 123 -11.76 2.79 -20.86
CA ALA A 123 -10.74 2.12 -21.64
C ALA A 123 -9.70 1.48 -20.69
N LEU A 124 -10.00 0.26 -20.23
CA LEU A 124 -9.14 -0.51 -19.36
C LEU A 124 -8.43 -1.61 -20.16
N GLU A 125 -7.14 -1.73 -19.95
CA GLU A 125 -6.30 -2.77 -20.53
C GLU A 125 -6.11 -3.90 -19.52
N PRO A 126 -6.43 -5.16 -19.88
CA PRO A 126 -6.18 -6.31 -19.03
C PRO A 126 -4.68 -6.46 -18.71
N LEU A 127 -4.37 -6.79 -17.49
CA LEU A 127 -3.00 -7.00 -17.03
C LEU A 127 -2.63 -8.48 -17.03
N ALA A 128 -1.43 -8.76 -17.48
CA ALA A 128 -0.89 -10.11 -17.41
C ALA A 128 -0.61 -10.50 -15.95
N VAL A 129 -0.83 -11.77 -15.63
CA VAL A 129 -0.47 -12.35 -14.33
C VAL A 129 1.05 -12.36 -14.18
N VAL A 130 1.55 -11.80 -13.08
CA VAL A 130 2.98 -11.73 -12.79
C VAL A 130 3.30 -12.40 -11.44
N ALA A 131 4.57 -12.75 -11.24
CA ALA A 131 5.01 -13.32 -9.98
C ALA A 131 5.24 -12.22 -8.94
N ALA A 132 4.86 -12.48 -7.70
CA ALA A 132 5.16 -11.62 -6.57
C ALA A 132 6.66 -11.60 -6.26
N ARG A 133 7.19 -10.42 -5.96
CA ARG A 133 8.57 -10.20 -5.50
C ARG A 133 8.52 -9.73 -4.05
N VAL A 134 9.48 -10.16 -3.22
CA VAL A 134 9.51 -9.84 -1.79
C VAL A 134 10.81 -9.13 -1.40
N ALA A 135 10.69 -8.10 -0.57
CA ALA A 135 11.80 -7.44 0.10
C ALA A 135 11.38 -6.99 1.50
N ALA A 136 11.92 -7.63 2.54
CA ALA A 136 11.55 -7.38 3.94
C ALA A 136 10.02 -7.45 4.16
N ASN A 137 9.40 -6.36 4.63
CA ASN A 137 7.97 -6.25 4.86
C ASN A 137 7.15 -5.92 3.60
N GLN A 138 7.78 -5.89 2.43
CA GLN A 138 7.12 -5.50 1.17
C GLN A 138 7.00 -6.68 0.20
N VAL A 139 5.87 -6.71 -0.50
CA VAL A 139 5.61 -7.60 -1.64
C VAL A 139 5.15 -6.74 -2.81
N ALA A 140 5.64 -7.02 -4.02
CA ALA A 140 5.31 -6.24 -5.21
C ALA A 140 4.99 -7.12 -6.41
N TYR A 141 4.05 -6.65 -7.23
CA TYR A 141 3.71 -7.16 -8.55
C TYR A 141 4.01 -6.05 -9.56
N VAL A 142 4.91 -6.32 -10.49
CA VAL A 142 5.33 -5.33 -11.50
C VAL A 142 4.69 -5.69 -12.83
N HIS A 143 3.65 -4.96 -13.19
CA HIS A 143 2.95 -5.08 -14.46
C HIS A 143 3.46 -4.04 -15.46
N ALA A 144 3.10 -4.20 -16.72
CA ALA A 144 3.32 -3.16 -17.72
C ALA A 144 2.47 -1.92 -17.37
N GLY A 145 3.13 -0.77 -17.17
CA GLY A 145 2.47 0.51 -16.91
C GLY A 145 2.00 0.77 -15.48
N VAL A 146 1.98 -0.24 -14.60
CA VAL A 146 1.60 -0.07 -13.19
C VAL A 146 2.33 -1.07 -12.30
N SER A 147 2.75 -0.65 -11.13
CA SER A 147 3.25 -1.54 -10.08
C SER A 147 2.26 -1.53 -8.92
N GLU A 148 1.81 -2.71 -8.53
CA GLU A 148 1.07 -2.95 -7.29
C GLU A 148 2.05 -3.40 -6.22
N TRP A 149 1.92 -2.88 -5.00
CA TRP A 149 2.77 -3.28 -3.90
C TRP A 149 1.99 -3.29 -2.58
N TYR A 150 2.49 -4.08 -1.65
CA TYR A 150 1.98 -4.22 -0.31
C TYR A 150 3.09 -3.97 0.69
N ALA A 151 2.77 -3.32 1.81
CA ALA A 151 3.70 -3.12 2.91
C ALA A 151 3.02 -3.44 4.25
N ASN A 152 3.58 -4.41 4.98
CA ASN A 152 3.08 -4.80 6.29
C ASN A 152 3.74 -3.95 7.38
N GLY A 153 2.94 -3.41 8.28
CA GLY A 153 3.45 -2.54 9.35
C GLY A 153 2.43 -2.35 10.47
N PRO A 154 2.75 -1.58 11.52
CA PRO A 154 1.91 -1.44 12.70
C PRO A 154 0.46 -1.01 12.44
N LEU A 155 0.20 -0.25 11.38
CA LEU A 155 -1.15 0.22 11.02
C LEU A 155 -1.98 -0.80 10.25
N GLY A 156 -1.38 -1.87 9.74
CA GLY A 156 -2.05 -2.87 8.93
C GLY A 156 -1.24 -3.27 7.72
N LEU A 157 -1.91 -3.83 6.74
CA LEU A 157 -1.37 -4.11 5.42
C LEU A 157 -1.74 -2.96 4.49
N GLU A 158 -0.78 -2.14 4.15
CA GLU A 158 -0.92 -1.09 3.15
C GLU A 158 -0.86 -1.72 1.76
N GLN A 159 -1.81 -1.39 0.89
CA GLN A 159 -1.74 -1.68 -0.55
C GLN A 159 -1.51 -0.37 -1.28
N GLY A 160 -0.60 -0.37 -2.22
CA GLY A 160 -0.33 0.82 -3.02
C GLY A 160 -0.10 0.49 -4.47
N PHE A 161 -0.33 1.50 -5.31
CA PHE A 161 -0.11 1.43 -6.74
C PHE A 161 0.78 2.59 -7.16
N THR A 162 1.68 2.32 -8.11
CA THR A 162 2.54 3.33 -8.70
C THR A 162 2.39 3.28 -10.21
N VAL A 163 1.92 4.39 -10.79
CA VAL A 163 1.82 4.58 -12.24
C VAL A 163 2.98 5.47 -12.67
N PRO A 164 4.05 4.91 -13.27
CA PRO A 164 5.34 5.58 -13.46
C PRO A 164 5.29 6.66 -14.55
N ALA A 165 4.41 6.51 -15.54
CA ALA A 165 4.28 7.46 -16.64
C ALA A 165 2.83 7.56 -17.09
N ALA A 166 2.48 8.66 -17.77
CA ALA A 166 1.21 8.74 -18.46
C ALA A 166 1.17 7.70 -19.58
N SER A 167 0.02 7.02 -19.74
CA SER A 167 -0.23 6.25 -20.95
C SER A 167 -0.16 7.18 -22.16
N ALA A 168 0.45 6.70 -23.25
CA ALA A 168 0.50 7.44 -24.51
C ALA A 168 -0.92 7.71 -25.06
N ALA A 169 -1.88 6.87 -24.75
CA ALA A 169 -3.30 7.06 -25.02
C ALA A 169 -3.87 7.99 -23.95
N ARG A 170 -4.04 9.27 -24.30
CA ARG A 170 -4.79 10.24 -23.48
C ARG A 170 -6.29 9.92 -23.61
N HIS A 171 -6.75 8.96 -22.85
CA HIS A 171 -8.17 8.66 -22.77
C HIS A 171 -8.87 9.69 -21.86
N ALA A 172 -10.08 10.08 -22.26
CA ALA A 172 -10.91 10.92 -21.41
C ALA A 172 -11.38 10.11 -20.18
N GLY A 173 -11.27 10.70 -18.99
CA GLY A 173 -11.77 10.12 -17.77
C GLY A 173 -10.69 9.89 -16.67
N PRO A 174 -11.12 9.42 -15.52
CA PRO A 174 -10.22 9.18 -14.40
C PRO A 174 -9.29 7.99 -14.66
N LEU A 175 -8.06 8.05 -14.14
CA LEU A 175 -7.22 6.87 -13.99
C LEU A 175 -7.99 5.83 -13.18
N THR A 176 -8.02 4.61 -13.65
CA THR A 176 -8.81 3.53 -13.08
C THR A 176 -7.94 2.31 -12.89
N LEU A 177 -7.98 1.76 -11.68
CA LEU A 177 -7.41 0.48 -11.32
C LEU A 177 -8.58 -0.46 -11.01
N GLU A 178 -8.68 -1.58 -11.73
CA GLU A 178 -9.74 -2.56 -11.54
C GLU A 178 -9.20 -3.77 -10.78
N LEU A 179 -9.75 -3.99 -9.59
CA LEU A 179 -9.44 -5.14 -8.75
C LEU A 179 -10.61 -6.11 -8.74
N GLY A 180 -10.34 -7.37 -9.09
CA GLY A 180 -11.27 -8.46 -8.89
C GLY A 180 -11.30 -8.87 -7.43
N LEU A 181 -12.51 -9.06 -6.90
CA LEU A 181 -12.75 -9.50 -5.54
C LEU A 181 -13.07 -10.99 -5.50
N SER A 182 -12.51 -11.68 -4.53
CA SER A 182 -12.88 -13.06 -4.17
C SER A 182 -13.11 -13.17 -2.67
N GLY A 183 -13.78 -14.23 -2.24
CA GLY A 183 -14.16 -14.40 -0.85
C GLY A 183 -15.65 -14.48 -0.65
N ASP A 184 -16.05 -14.68 0.60
CA ASP A 184 -17.43 -14.77 1.05
C ASP A 184 -17.96 -13.48 1.71
N ALA A 185 -17.07 -12.54 1.96
CA ALA A 185 -17.40 -11.27 2.59
C ALA A 185 -18.20 -10.34 1.65
N ARG A 186 -19.17 -9.62 2.23
CA ARG A 186 -19.99 -8.64 1.52
C ARG A 186 -19.41 -7.24 1.75
N GLY A 187 -19.11 -6.53 0.66
CA GLY A 187 -18.58 -5.18 0.69
C GLY A 187 -19.68 -4.12 0.79
N ARG A 188 -19.46 -3.12 1.64
CA ARG A 188 -20.27 -1.89 1.74
C ARG A 188 -19.36 -0.69 1.69
N LEU A 189 -19.60 0.21 0.75
CA LEU A 189 -18.87 1.48 0.65
C LEU A 189 -19.07 2.32 1.92
N LEU A 190 -18.01 2.96 2.35
CA LEU A 190 -18.04 3.97 3.40
C LEU A 190 -18.59 5.31 2.85
N PRO A 191 -19.17 6.16 3.72
CA PRO A 191 -19.49 7.53 3.34
C PRO A 191 -18.24 8.25 2.80
N GLY A 192 -18.37 8.94 1.67
CA GLY A 192 -17.21 9.57 1.01
C GLY A 192 -16.52 8.70 -0.02
N ALA A 193 -16.85 7.40 -0.12
CA ALA A 193 -16.29 6.44 -1.08
C ALA A 193 -14.75 6.33 -1.02
N ASP A 194 -14.16 6.55 0.14
CA ASP A 194 -12.72 6.39 0.40
C ASP A 194 -12.36 5.04 1.05
N GLY A 195 -13.35 4.16 1.20
CA GLY A 195 -13.18 2.83 1.77
C GLY A 195 -14.39 1.91 1.60
N VAL A 196 -14.17 0.64 1.92
CA VAL A 196 -15.15 -0.44 1.92
C VAL A 196 -14.99 -1.25 3.20
N VAL A 197 -16.09 -1.58 3.86
CA VAL A 197 -16.10 -2.58 4.93
C VAL A 197 -16.64 -3.88 4.36
N TYR A 198 -15.85 -4.94 4.47
CA TYR A 198 -16.21 -6.30 4.09
C TYR A 198 -16.62 -7.07 5.34
N THR A 199 -17.86 -7.53 5.39
CA THR A 199 -18.43 -8.30 6.51
C THR A 199 -18.67 -9.76 6.11
N GLY A 200 -18.32 -10.68 7.00
CA GLY A 200 -18.56 -12.12 6.85
C GLY A 200 -18.95 -12.72 8.20
N ALA A 201 -19.14 -14.05 8.24
CA ALA A 201 -19.63 -14.76 9.44
C ALA A 201 -18.70 -14.59 10.66
N GLY A 202 -17.40 -14.36 10.46
CA GLY A 202 -16.40 -14.28 11.53
C GLY A 202 -15.97 -12.85 11.91
N GLY A 203 -16.58 -11.80 11.33
CA GLY A 203 -16.20 -10.42 11.64
C GLY A 203 -16.21 -9.49 10.42
N ALA A 204 -15.32 -8.51 10.43
CA ALA A 204 -15.18 -7.55 9.34
C ALA A 204 -13.72 -7.23 9.03
N LEU A 205 -13.45 -6.89 7.77
CA LEU A 205 -12.22 -6.31 7.26
C LEU A 205 -12.54 -4.92 6.71
N ALA A 206 -11.78 -3.92 7.11
CA ALA A 206 -11.86 -2.59 6.51
C ALA A 206 -10.78 -2.43 5.43
N TYR A 207 -11.16 -1.97 4.27
CA TYR A 207 -10.29 -1.58 3.16
C TYR A 207 -10.54 -0.10 2.93
N GLN A 208 -9.67 0.77 3.46
CA GLN A 208 -10.00 2.18 3.66
C GLN A 208 -8.80 3.11 3.61
N GLY A 209 -9.08 4.41 3.62
CA GLY A 209 -8.05 5.43 3.65
C GLY A 209 -7.45 5.65 2.27
N LEU A 210 -8.27 5.56 1.20
CA LEU A 210 -7.84 5.83 -0.16
C LEU A 210 -7.29 7.25 -0.27
N VAL A 211 -6.03 7.34 -0.65
CA VAL A 211 -5.36 8.60 -0.99
C VAL A 211 -4.64 8.45 -2.31
N ALA A 212 -4.58 9.53 -3.08
CA ALA A 212 -3.80 9.58 -4.31
C ALA A 212 -2.99 10.87 -4.36
N ALA A 213 -1.76 10.79 -4.86
CA ALA A 213 -0.88 11.93 -5.01
C ALA A 213 -0.02 11.82 -6.27
N ASP A 214 0.34 12.96 -6.83
CA ASP A 214 1.29 13.05 -7.95
C ASP A 214 2.75 13.12 -7.46
N ALA A 215 3.71 13.12 -8.40
CA ALA A 215 5.13 13.18 -8.10
C ALA A 215 5.58 14.42 -7.32
N ARG A 216 4.76 15.49 -7.32
CA ARG A 216 5.02 16.73 -6.58
C ARG A 216 4.37 16.71 -5.19
N GLY A 217 3.72 15.61 -4.81
CA GLY A 217 2.97 15.49 -3.57
C GLY A 217 1.62 16.20 -3.58
N ARG A 218 1.12 16.64 -4.75
CA ARG A 218 -0.21 17.22 -4.87
C ARG A 218 -1.24 16.12 -4.71
N ALA A 219 -2.17 16.28 -3.76
CA ALA A 219 -3.28 15.38 -3.58
C ALA A 219 -4.18 15.39 -4.82
N LEU A 220 -4.62 14.22 -5.25
CA LEU A 220 -5.51 14.02 -6.38
C LEU A 220 -6.86 13.49 -5.86
N PRO A 221 -8.01 14.02 -6.34
CA PRO A 221 -9.31 13.47 -5.99
C PRO A 221 -9.39 11.99 -6.40
N ALA A 222 -9.80 11.15 -5.45
CA ALA A 222 -9.90 9.71 -5.65
C ALA A 222 -11.14 9.17 -4.94
N TRP A 223 -11.74 8.09 -5.49
CA TRP A 223 -12.89 7.41 -4.89
C TRP A 223 -12.91 5.93 -5.30
N ILE A 224 -13.70 5.16 -4.57
CA ILE A 224 -13.95 3.74 -4.82
C ILE A 224 -15.35 3.56 -5.41
N GLU A 225 -15.45 2.67 -6.41
CA GLU A 225 -16.72 2.14 -6.88
C GLU A 225 -16.74 0.62 -6.68
N LEU A 226 -17.88 0.08 -6.24
CA LEU A 226 -18.14 -1.36 -6.21
C LEU A 226 -19.10 -1.74 -7.32
N ARG A 227 -18.71 -2.71 -8.15
CA ARG A 227 -19.52 -3.24 -9.25
C ARG A 227 -19.55 -4.76 -9.18
N GLY A 228 -20.48 -5.29 -8.41
CA GLY A 228 -20.54 -6.74 -8.18
C GLY A 228 -19.29 -7.24 -7.47
N ARG A 229 -18.44 -7.98 -8.17
CA ARG A 229 -17.16 -8.49 -7.67
C ARG A 229 -15.95 -7.70 -8.16
N ASP A 230 -16.16 -6.52 -8.70
CA ASP A 230 -15.08 -5.63 -9.13
C ASP A 230 -15.07 -4.37 -8.25
N LEU A 231 -13.90 -4.01 -7.81
CA LEU A 231 -13.62 -2.79 -7.07
C LEU A 231 -12.77 -1.89 -7.96
N LEU A 232 -13.27 -0.70 -8.24
CA LEU A 232 -12.60 0.27 -9.06
C LEU A 232 -12.06 1.40 -8.19
N LEU A 233 -10.75 1.61 -8.22
CA LEU A 233 -10.11 2.79 -7.66
C LEU A 233 -10.01 3.84 -8.79
N ARG A 234 -10.64 4.99 -8.58
CA ARG A 234 -10.71 6.08 -9.54
C ARG A 234 -9.90 7.27 -9.06
N VAL A 235 -9.11 7.89 -9.95
CA VAL A 235 -8.27 9.06 -9.62
C VAL A 235 -8.38 10.10 -10.72
N VAL A 236 -8.65 11.34 -10.36
CA VAL A 236 -8.62 12.47 -11.30
C VAL A 236 -7.17 12.82 -11.60
N ALA A 237 -6.64 12.28 -12.69
CA ALA A 237 -5.22 12.36 -13.06
C ALA A 237 -4.89 13.51 -14.04
N GLY A 238 -5.88 14.31 -14.45
CA GLY A 238 -5.68 15.41 -15.37
C GLY A 238 -4.63 16.41 -14.88
N GLY A 239 -3.57 16.63 -15.66
CA GLY A 239 -2.46 17.53 -15.31
C GLY A 239 -1.59 17.05 -14.14
N ALA A 240 -1.71 15.78 -13.74
CA ALA A 240 -0.84 15.20 -12.71
C ALA A 240 0.57 14.94 -13.23
N SER A 241 1.57 15.18 -12.37
CA SER A 241 2.95 14.79 -12.61
C SER A 241 3.16 13.33 -12.25
N HIS A 242 3.84 12.54 -13.10
CA HIS A 242 4.13 11.14 -12.82
C HIS A 242 5.46 10.96 -12.07
N PRO A 243 5.59 9.92 -11.23
CA PRO A 243 4.61 8.86 -10.97
C PRO A 243 3.40 9.35 -10.17
N ILE A 244 2.23 8.78 -10.46
CA ILE A 244 1.06 8.87 -9.58
C ILE A 244 1.11 7.71 -8.60
N ARG A 245 0.80 7.99 -7.33
CA ARG A 245 0.68 7.00 -6.26
C ARG A 245 -0.74 6.96 -5.76
N VAL A 246 -1.22 5.75 -5.46
CA VAL A 246 -2.54 5.48 -4.88
C VAL A 246 -2.31 4.51 -3.73
N ASP A 247 -2.71 4.87 -2.53
CA ASP A 247 -2.44 4.10 -1.31
C ASP A 247 -3.73 3.94 -0.49
N LEU A 248 -3.84 2.82 0.23
CA LEU A 248 -4.92 2.51 1.17
C LEU A 248 -4.52 1.34 2.10
N PHE A 249 -5.31 1.07 3.13
CA PHE A 249 -5.05 0.02 4.13
C PHE A 249 -6.15 -1.04 4.19
N VAL A 250 -5.70 -2.28 4.50
CA VAL A 250 -6.53 -3.39 4.93
C VAL A 250 -6.33 -3.60 6.43
#